data_f90f72d96be2777aa3bdd35a376b26e0
#
_entry.id   f90f72d96be2777aa3bdd35a376b26e0
#
_cell.length_a   1.000
_cell.length_b   1.000
_cell.length_c   1.000
_cell.angle_alpha   90.00
_cell.angle_beta   90.00
_cell.angle_gamma   90.00
#
_symmetry.space_group_name_H-M   'P 1'
#
loop_
_entity.id
_entity.type
_entity.pdbx_description
1 polymer ?
#
loop_
_entity_poly.entity_id
_entity_poly.type
_entity_poly.pdbx_seq_one_letter_code
_entity_poly.pdbx_strand_id
1 'polypeptide(L)'
;MRVVARPAGAFFGVSALLFAASAVLTIAWCESMSAMGEMPMPGGWAMSTVWMRMPGQSWSGAAATFLGMWVPMMVAMMLPSLVPMLWRYRQAIGGTGGTRIVRLTTLVGVGYFFVWTVFGMIAFPLGVVLAAIEMHQPSLAPAAPIAVGAVVLIAGFFQYTRWKAHHLAFCREAPGRGRALPDDAGAAWRHGLHLGLHCAYSCAGSTAIVLVLGMMDLRVMAVVTAAITAERLAPAGVRVARAIGVVAIGTGLFLIVRGG
;
A
#
# COMPACT_ATOMS: atom_id res chain seq x y z
N MET A 1 -36.00 -11.77 -15.22
CA MET A 1 -34.58 -11.99 -14.97
C MET A 1 -33.66 -10.81 -15.38
N ARG A 2 -34.03 -9.55 -15.22
CA ARG A 2 -33.20 -8.37 -15.64
C ARG A 2 -32.83 -7.36 -14.52
N VAL A 3 -33.05 -7.70 -13.24
CA VAL A 3 -32.87 -6.72 -12.15
C VAL A 3 -31.49 -6.84 -11.44
N VAL A 4 -30.72 -7.92 -11.66
CA VAL A 4 -29.49 -8.20 -10.91
C VAL A 4 -28.23 -7.51 -11.50
N ALA A 5 -28.24 -7.09 -12.76
CA ALA A 5 -27.04 -6.57 -13.43
C ALA A 5 -26.70 -5.10 -13.09
N ARG A 6 -27.69 -4.25 -12.76
CA ARG A 6 -27.47 -2.82 -12.45
C ARG A 6 -26.64 -2.53 -11.20
N PRO A 7 -26.82 -3.23 -10.05
CA PRO A 7 -26.02 -2.92 -8.85
C PRO A 7 -24.55 -3.36 -8.97
N ALA A 8 -24.23 -4.39 -9.76
CA ALA A 8 -22.86 -4.82 -10.01
C ALA A 8 -22.10 -3.80 -10.88
N GLY A 9 -22.67 -3.36 -11.99
CA GLY A 9 -22.05 -2.39 -12.90
C GLY A 9 -21.73 -1.08 -12.21
N ALA A 10 -22.64 -0.55 -11.39
CA ALA A 10 -22.41 0.69 -10.64
C ALA A 10 -21.27 0.54 -9.62
N PHE A 11 -21.18 -0.59 -8.92
CA PHE A 11 -20.11 -0.86 -7.96
C PHE A 11 -18.73 -0.89 -8.64
N PHE A 12 -18.58 -1.66 -9.70
CA PHE A 12 -17.33 -1.75 -10.44
C PHE A 12 -16.99 -0.44 -11.15
N GLY A 13 -17.99 0.29 -11.68
CA GLY A 13 -17.80 1.61 -12.28
C GLY A 13 -17.25 2.64 -11.27
N VAL A 14 -17.84 2.73 -10.08
CA VAL A 14 -17.35 3.62 -9.01
C VAL A 14 -15.94 3.20 -8.57
N SER A 15 -15.68 1.90 -8.42
CA SER A 15 -14.34 1.41 -8.05
C SER A 15 -13.29 1.75 -9.13
N ALA A 16 -13.63 1.61 -10.40
CA ALA A 16 -12.75 1.98 -11.52
C ALA A 16 -12.48 3.48 -11.57
N LEU A 17 -13.49 4.32 -11.33
CA LEU A 17 -13.34 5.78 -11.26
C LEU A 17 -12.46 6.19 -10.08
N LEU A 18 -12.65 5.59 -8.90
CA LEU A 18 -11.80 5.85 -7.74
C LEU A 18 -10.34 5.44 -8.01
N PHE A 19 -10.13 4.30 -8.64
CA PHE A 19 -8.80 3.85 -9.05
C PHE A 19 -8.16 4.84 -10.03
N ALA A 20 -8.87 5.20 -11.10
CA ALA A 20 -8.37 6.12 -12.12
C ALA A 20 -8.05 7.50 -11.52
N ALA A 21 -8.95 8.07 -10.72
CA ALA A 21 -8.73 9.35 -10.06
C ALA A 21 -7.51 9.31 -9.12
N SER A 22 -7.39 8.24 -8.31
CA SER A 22 -6.25 8.07 -7.41
C SER A 22 -4.94 7.87 -8.16
N ALA A 23 -4.94 7.11 -9.26
CA ALA A 23 -3.77 6.92 -10.11
C ALA A 23 -3.33 8.24 -10.77
N VAL A 24 -4.28 9.00 -11.35
CA VAL A 24 -3.99 10.32 -11.95
C VAL A 24 -3.42 11.28 -10.91
N LEU A 25 -4.02 11.37 -9.73
CA LEU A 25 -3.49 12.21 -8.65
C LEU A 25 -2.08 11.79 -8.24
N THR A 26 -1.82 10.49 -8.14
CA THR A 26 -0.49 9.98 -7.79
C THR A 26 0.53 10.32 -8.88
N ILE A 27 0.20 10.13 -10.14
CA ILE A 27 1.08 10.45 -11.28
C ILE A 27 1.38 11.94 -11.30
N ALA A 28 0.35 12.80 -11.25
CA ALA A 28 0.52 14.25 -11.25
C ALA A 28 1.40 14.73 -10.07
N TRP A 29 1.26 14.09 -8.91
CA TRP A 29 2.10 14.41 -7.75
C TRP A 29 3.54 13.97 -7.95
N CYS A 30 3.77 12.76 -8.44
CA CYS A 30 5.11 12.27 -8.77
C CYS A 30 5.81 13.17 -9.79
N GLU A 31 5.10 13.60 -10.84
CA GLU A 31 5.64 14.52 -11.86
C GLU A 31 5.98 15.89 -11.26
N SER A 32 5.11 16.44 -10.41
CA SER A 32 5.37 17.73 -9.76
C SER A 32 6.55 17.68 -8.80
N MET A 33 6.73 16.59 -8.07
CA MET A 33 7.86 16.39 -7.17
C MET A 33 9.17 16.15 -7.93
N SER A 34 9.13 15.39 -9.03
CA SER A 34 10.30 15.19 -9.89
C SER A 34 10.77 16.50 -10.54
N ALA A 35 9.84 17.41 -10.87
CA ALA A 35 10.16 18.73 -11.40
C ALA A 35 10.88 19.64 -10.37
N MET A 36 10.70 19.40 -9.06
CA MET A 36 11.43 20.14 -8.00
C MET A 36 12.88 19.68 -7.82
N GLY A 37 13.28 18.60 -8.50
CA GLY A 37 14.61 18.01 -8.43
C GLY A 37 14.80 17.10 -7.22
N GLU A 38 15.77 16.21 -7.36
CA GLU A 38 16.25 15.33 -6.28
C GLU A 38 17.48 15.97 -5.63
N MET A 39 17.66 15.79 -4.34
CA MET A 39 18.85 16.27 -3.65
C MET A 39 19.98 15.24 -3.81
N PRO A 40 21.06 15.57 -4.57
CA PRO A 40 22.19 14.66 -4.71
C PRO A 40 22.91 14.54 -3.38
N MET A 41 23.14 13.30 -2.95
CA MET A 41 23.83 12.97 -1.71
C MET A 41 25.25 12.44 -1.99
N PRO A 42 26.18 12.60 -1.03
CA PRO A 42 27.49 11.95 -1.12
C PRO A 42 27.32 10.43 -1.30
N GLY A 43 28.02 9.85 -2.28
CA GLY A 43 27.87 8.43 -2.63
C GLY A 43 27.03 8.17 -3.90
N GLY A 44 26.58 9.23 -4.60
CA GLY A 44 25.96 9.12 -5.93
C GLY A 44 24.50 8.66 -5.95
N TRP A 45 23.81 8.71 -4.83
CA TRP A 45 22.37 8.48 -4.72
C TRP A 45 21.63 9.80 -4.44
N ALA A 46 20.33 9.83 -4.64
CA ALA A 46 19.51 11.01 -4.46
C ALA A 46 18.47 10.81 -3.36
N MET A 47 18.36 11.76 -2.43
CA MET A 47 17.36 11.76 -1.38
C MET A 47 16.05 12.35 -1.90
N SER A 48 14.93 11.68 -1.62
CA SER A 48 13.61 12.22 -1.92
C SER A 48 13.28 13.40 -1.00
N THR A 49 12.88 14.52 -1.58
CA THR A 49 12.44 15.74 -0.86
C THR A 49 11.14 15.55 -0.06
N VAL A 50 10.45 14.43 -0.23
CA VAL A 50 9.20 14.09 0.46
C VAL A 50 9.34 14.08 1.99
N TRP A 51 10.53 13.74 2.50
CA TRP A 51 10.83 13.68 3.93
C TRP A 51 11.26 15.00 4.52
N MET A 52 11.38 16.03 3.68
CA MET A 52 11.91 17.32 4.06
C MET A 52 10.80 18.37 4.18
N ARG A 53 10.97 19.24 5.15
CA ARG A 53 10.10 20.40 5.33
C ARG A 53 10.56 21.51 4.38
N MET A 54 9.64 22.04 3.57
CA MET A 54 9.91 23.18 2.70
C MET A 54 10.13 24.46 3.52
N PRO A 55 10.95 25.40 3.06
CA PRO A 55 11.12 26.70 3.73
C PRO A 55 9.76 27.39 3.96
N GLY A 56 9.52 27.84 5.20
CA GLY A 56 8.25 28.46 5.58
C GLY A 56 7.08 27.51 5.91
N GLN A 57 7.24 26.21 5.70
CA GLN A 57 6.20 25.22 6.00
C GLN A 57 6.28 24.77 7.47
N SER A 58 5.12 24.62 8.13
CA SER A 58 5.04 23.99 9.46
C SER A 58 5.17 22.46 9.37
N TRP A 59 5.53 21.78 10.47
CA TRP A 59 5.57 20.32 10.52
C TRP A 59 4.19 19.69 10.27
N SER A 60 3.13 20.31 10.77
CA SER A 60 1.76 19.87 10.47
C SER A 60 1.40 20.04 9.00
N GLY A 61 1.88 21.12 8.37
CA GLY A 61 1.73 21.33 6.93
C GLY A 61 2.48 20.28 6.11
N ALA A 62 3.72 19.94 6.48
CA ALA A 62 4.50 18.89 5.84
C ALA A 62 3.83 17.51 5.97
N ALA A 63 3.34 17.17 7.17
CA ALA A 63 2.59 15.95 7.40
C ALA A 63 1.29 15.88 6.58
N ALA A 64 0.57 17.00 6.50
CA ALA A 64 -0.67 17.07 5.70
C ALA A 64 -0.39 16.90 4.20
N THR A 65 0.68 17.51 3.68
CA THR A 65 1.13 17.34 2.29
C THR A 65 1.50 15.90 2.02
N PHE A 66 2.29 15.28 2.91
CA PHE A 66 2.66 13.86 2.80
C PHE A 66 1.41 12.95 2.79
N LEU A 67 0.49 13.13 3.73
CA LEU A 67 -0.74 12.33 3.78
C LEU A 67 -1.63 12.57 2.57
N GLY A 68 -1.69 13.80 2.06
CA GLY A 68 -2.44 14.14 0.84
C GLY A 68 -1.94 13.37 -0.38
N MET A 69 -0.65 13.07 -0.44
CA MET A 69 -0.03 12.22 -1.44
C MET A 69 -0.16 10.73 -1.11
N TRP A 70 0.11 10.36 0.15
CA TRP A 70 0.11 8.97 0.61
C TRP A 70 -1.24 8.28 0.42
N VAL A 71 -2.33 8.95 0.77
CA VAL A 71 -3.68 8.34 0.70
C VAL A 71 -4.08 7.98 -0.73
N PRO A 72 -4.03 8.87 -1.73
CA PRO A 72 -4.30 8.50 -3.12
C PRO A 72 -3.39 7.38 -3.63
N MET A 73 -2.10 7.43 -3.31
CA MET A 73 -1.15 6.39 -3.68
C MET A 73 -1.57 5.02 -3.11
N MET A 74 -1.92 4.96 -1.82
CA MET A 74 -2.38 3.72 -1.20
C MET A 74 -3.73 3.25 -1.79
N VAL A 75 -4.63 4.17 -2.13
CA VAL A 75 -5.88 3.82 -2.83
C VAL A 75 -5.57 3.20 -4.19
N ALA A 76 -4.73 3.81 -5.00
CA ALA A 76 -4.34 3.28 -6.30
C ALA A 76 -3.68 1.89 -6.18
N MET A 77 -2.79 1.70 -5.22
CA MET A 77 -2.06 0.44 -5.05
C MET A 77 -2.93 -0.70 -4.50
N MET A 78 -3.83 -0.41 -3.57
CA MET A 78 -4.56 -1.45 -2.83
C MET A 78 -5.96 -1.73 -3.38
N LEU A 79 -6.56 -0.77 -4.09
CA LEU A 79 -7.94 -0.91 -4.59
C LEU A 79 -8.12 -2.10 -5.54
N PRO A 80 -7.21 -2.43 -6.49
CA PRO A 80 -7.37 -3.58 -7.38
C PRO A 80 -7.54 -4.90 -6.62
N SER A 81 -6.82 -5.06 -5.51
CA SER A 81 -6.92 -6.25 -4.66
C SER A 81 -8.08 -6.19 -3.66
N LEU A 82 -8.54 -4.99 -3.29
CA LEU A 82 -9.64 -4.78 -2.33
C LEU A 82 -11.02 -4.96 -2.97
N VAL A 83 -11.21 -4.53 -4.21
CA VAL A 83 -12.52 -4.56 -4.91
C VAL A 83 -13.16 -5.95 -4.90
N PRO A 84 -12.46 -7.07 -5.21
CA PRO A 84 -13.04 -8.40 -5.14
C PRO A 84 -13.48 -8.79 -3.71
N MET A 85 -12.78 -8.31 -2.69
CA MET A 85 -13.12 -8.55 -1.28
C MET A 85 -14.39 -7.80 -0.88
N LEU A 86 -14.49 -6.53 -1.25
CA LEU A 86 -15.70 -5.74 -1.04
C LEU A 86 -16.90 -6.32 -1.79
N TRP A 87 -16.68 -6.86 -2.98
CA TRP A 87 -17.74 -7.54 -3.72
C TRP A 87 -18.25 -8.79 -3.00
N ARG A 88 -17.34 -9.63 -2.49
CA ARG A 88 -17.71 -10.80 -1.67
C ARG A 88 -18.45 -10.39 -0.39
N TYR A 89 -18.01 -9.31 0.27
CA TYR A 89 -18.71 -8.75 1.43
C TYR A 89 -20.14 -8.34 1.08
N ARG A 90 -20.34 -7.63 -0.04
CA ARG A 90 -21.67 -7.25 -0.55
C ARG A 90 -22.58 -8.46 -0.79
N GLN A 91 -22.03 -9.54 -1.33
CA GLN A 91 -22.77 -10.78 -1.54
C GLN A 91 -23.15 -11.46 -0.21
N ALA A 92 -22.26 -11.42 0.79
CA ALA A 92 -22.47 -12.04 2.09
C ALA A 92 -23.55 -11.33 2.94
N ILE A 93 -23.71 -10.00 2.80
CA ILE A 93 -24.76 -9.22 3.46
C ILE A 93 -26.05 -9.10 2.64
N GLY A 94 -26.19 -9.90 1.58
CA GLY A 94 -27.36 -9.89 0.69
C GLY A 94 -28.68 -10.07 1.45
N GLY A 95 -29.75 -9.38 0.99
CA GLY A 95 -31.08 -9.35 1.64
C GLY A 95 -31.40 -8.03 2.34
N THR A 96 -30.43 -7.15 2.55
CA THR A 96 -30.62 -5.77 3.03
C THR A 96 -30.90 -4.81 1.86
N GLY A 97 -31.65 -3.74 2.08
CA GLY A 97 -31.98 -2.75 1.02
C GLY A 97 -30.74 -2.13 0.38
N GLY A 98 -30.82 -1.78 -0.92
CA GLY A 98 -29.68 -1.34 -1.73
C GLY A 98 -28.84 -0.22 -1.14
N THR A 99 -29.48 0.81 -0.53
CA THR A 99 -28.79 1.92 0.14
C THR A 99 -27.97 1.46 1.36
N ARG A 100 -28.50 0.49 2.12
CA ARG A 100 -27.81 -0.05 3.29
C ARG A 100 -26.55 -0.83 2.87
N ILE A 101 -26.64 -1.66 1.82
CA ILE A 101 -25.48 -2.38 1.27
C ILE A 101 -24.38 -1.40 0.85
N VAL A 102 -24.73 -0.32 0.16
CA VAL A 102 -23.77 0.72 -0.24
C VAL A 102 -23.09 1.32 0.98
N ARG A 103 -23.86 1.76 1.98
CA ARG A 103 -23.34 2.37 3.21
C ARG A 103 -22.39 1.42 3.94
N LEU A 104 -22.76 0.16 4.16
CA LEU A 104 -21.93 -0.81 4.87
C LEU A 104 -20.64 -1.12 4.08
N THR A 105 -20.73 -1.29 2.77
CA THR A 105 -19.56 -1.51 1.91
C THR A 105 -18.60 -0.32 1.95
N THR A 106 -19.13 0.91 1.93
CA THR A 106 -18.32 2.14 2.05
C THR A 106 -17.63 2.19 3.41
N LEU A 107 -18.32 1.84 4.51
CA LEU A 107 -17.71 1.79 5.85
C LEU A 107 -16.57 0.77 5.94
N VAL A 108 -16.70 -0.40 5.30
CA VAL A 108 -15.60 -1.36 5.20
C VAL A 108 -14.40 -0.75 4.45
N GLY A 109 -14.64 -0.11 3.31
CA GLY A 109 -13.59 0.55 2.53
C GLY A 109 -12.90 1.68 3.29
N VAL A 110 -13.68 2.55 3.95
CA VAL A 110 -13.15 3.64 4.78
C VAL A 110 -12.34 3.11 5.95
N GLY A 111 -12.83 2.09 6.67
CA GLY A 111 -12.09 1.45 7.76
C GLY A 111 -10.77 0.83 7.28
N TYR A 112 -10.77 0.23 6.10
CA TYR A 112 -9.56 -0.32 5.48
C TYR A 112 -8.52 0.78 5.18
N PHE A 113 -8.91 1.87 4.52
CA PHE A 113 -7.99 2.96 4.18
C PHE A 113 -7.64 3.83 5.40
N PHE A 114 -8.45 3.84 6.44
CA PHE A 114 -8.08 4.45 7.72
C PHE A 114 -6.82 3.81 8.31
N VAL A 115 -6.69 2.47 8.26
CA VAL A 115 -5.46 1.77 8.71
C VAL A 115 -4.25 2.23 7.90
N TRP A 116 -4.38 2.36 6.58
CA TRP A 116 -3.31 2.84 5.72
C TRP A 116 -2.95 4.31 5.97
N THR A 117 -3.93 5.14 6.33
CA THR A 117 -3.69 6.53 6.74
C THR A 117 -2.90 6.59 8.04
N VAL A 118 -3.28 5.77 9.05
CA VAL A 118 -2.52 5.66 10.31
C VAL A 118 -1.10 5.15 10.05
N PHE A 119 -0.95 4.18 9.16
CA PHE A 119 0.39 3.71 8.75
C PHE A 119 1.22 4.85 8.14
N GLY A 120 0.64 5.69 7.28
CA GLY A 120 1.31 6.88 6.73
C GLY A 120 1.70 7.88 7.81
N MET A 121 0.84 8.09 8.81
CA MET A 121 1.15 8.96 9.95
C MET A 121 2.36 8.47 10.77
N ILE A 122 2.62 7.17 10.79
CA ILE A 122 3.79 6.58 11.46
C ILE A 122 5.00 6.61 10.52
N ALA A 123 4.82 6.32 9.24
CA ALA A 123 5.89 6.29 8.26
C ALA A 123 6.53 7.67 8.04
N PHE A 124 5.73 8.75 8.08
CA PHE A 124 6.24 10.11 7.88
C PHE A 124 7.31 10.51 8.91
N PRO A 125 7.06 10.51 10.22
CA PRO A 125 8.09 10.89 11.20
C PRO A 125 9.29 9.95 11.18
N LEU A 126 9.08 8.66 10.90
CA LEU A 126 10.19 7.72 10.75
C LEU A 126 11.08 8.09 9.56
N GLY A 127 10.50 8.40 8.41
CA GLY A 127 11.24 8.85 7.23
C GLY A 127 11.98 10.18 7.48
N VAL A 128 11.34 11.14 8.17
CA VAL A 128 11.99 12.40 8.56
C VAL A 128 13.20 12.16 9.46
N VAL A 129 13.09 11.27 10.46
CA VAL A 129 14.21 10.95 11.35
C VAL A 129 15.34 10.28 10.59
N LEU A 130 15.05 9.33 9.72
CA LEU A 130 16.08 8.67 8.89
C LEU A 130 16.78 9.68 7.97
N ALA A 131 16.04 10.53 7.29
CA ALA A 131 16.60 11.60 6.46
C ALA A 131 17.47 12.56 7.26
N ALA A 132 17.05 12.93 8.48
CA ALA A 132 17.85 13.78 9.36
C ALA A 132 19.16 13.10 9.79
N ILE A 133 19.15 11.80 10.11
CA ILE A 133 20.36 11.04 10.44
C ILE A 133 21.34 11.06 9.26
N GLU A 134 20.87 10.78 8.05
CA GLU A 134 21.69 10.78 6.86
C GLU A 134 22.32 12.15 6.57
N MET A 135 21.56 13.24 6.78
CA MET A 135 22.07 14.59 6.62
C MET A 135 23.10 15.02 7.66
N HIS A 136 22.96 14.54 8.92
CA HIS A 136 23.88 14.90 10.01
C HIS A 136 25.12 14.00 10.06
N GLN A 137 25.11 12.85 9.40
CA GLN A 137 26.21 11.89 9.37
C GLN A 137 26.62 11.55 7.93
N PRO A 138 27.36 12.44 7.24
CA PRO A 138 27.79 12.20 5.85
C PRO A 138 28.63 10.92 5.67
N SER A 139 29.24 10.43 6.74
CA SER A 139 29.99 9.17 6.74
C SER A 139 29.10 7.93 6.53
N LEU A 140 27.81 8.04 6.80
CA LEU A 140 26.82 6.95 6.55
C LEU A 140 26.26 6.98 5.12
N ALA A 141 26.39 8.11 4.41
CA ALA A 141 25.83 8.25 3.07
C ALA A 141 26.28 7.16 2.07
N PRO A 142 27.57 6.72 2.06
CA PRO A 142 28.00 5.61 1.20
C PRO A 142 27.36 4.27 1.56
N ALA A 143 26.89 4.09 2.80
CA ALA A 143 26.24 2.86 3.23
C ALA A 143 24.74 2.81 2.88
N ALA A 144 24.13 3.93 2.46
CA ALA A 144 22.71 4.00 2.14
C ALA A 144 22.29 3.01 1.03
N PRO A 145 23.00 2.80 -0.08
CA PRO A 145 22.66 1.81 -1.09
C PRO A 145 22.69 0.38 -0.55
N ILE A 146 23.64 0.09 0.33
CA ILE A 146 23.74 -1.23 1.01
C ILE A 146 22.56 -1.43 1.96
N ALA A 147 22.17 -0.38 2.72
CA ALA A 147 21.02 -0.42 3.61
C ALA A 147 19.72 -0.65 2.82
N VAL A 148 19.54 0.03 1.69
CA VAL A 148 18.40 -0.18 0.77
C VAL A 148 18.38 -1.64 0.30
N GLY A 149 19.50 -2.17 -0.17
CA GLY A 149 19.64 -3.56 -0.59
C GLY A 149 19.33 -4.55 0.55
N ALA A 150 19.76 -4.26 1.77
CA ALA A 150 19.45 -5.07 2.96
C ALA A 150 17.95 -5.07 3.29
N VAL A 151 17.26 -3.93 3.21
CA VAL A 151 15.80 -3.85 3.40
C VAL A 151 15.06 -4.67 2.34
N VAL A 152 15.45 -4.55 1.07
CA VAL A 152 14.85 -5.33 -0.03
C VAL A 152 15.10 -6.84 0.17
N LEU A 153 16.30 -7.23 0.61
CA LEU A 153 16.64 -8.61 0.93
C LEU A 153 15.79 -9.17 2.08
N ILE A 154 15.66 -8.43 3.17
CA ILE A 154 14.80 -8.79 4.32
C ILE A 154 13.33 -8.90 3.89
N ALA A 155 12.84 -7.96 3.09
CA ALA A 155 11.49 -8.00 2.53
C ALA A 155 11.27 -9.25 1.65
N GLY A 156 12.29 -9.68 0.91
CA GLY A 156 12.27 -10.93 0.16
C GLY A 156 12.17 -12.17 1.07
N PHE A 157 12.96 -12.26 2.12
CA PHE A 157 12.86 -13.34 3.11
C PHE A 157 11.52 -13.33 3.85
N PHE A 158 10.97 -12.15 4.13
CA PHE A 158 9.66 -12.01 4.76
C PHE A 158 8.55 -12.74 3.97
N GLN A 159 8.67 -12.84 2.63
CA GLN A 159 7.70 -13.54 1.78
C GLN A 159 7.59 -15.06 2.08
N TYR A 160 8.59 -15.65 2.73
CA TYR A 160 8.60 -17.08 3.10
C TYR A 160 8.07 -17.34 4.51
N THR A 161 7.79 -16.30 5.28
CA THR A 161 7.38 -16.43 6.68
C THR A 161 5.96 -16.98 6.81
N ARG A 162 5.72 -17.76 7.87
CA ARG A 162 4.37 -18.20 8.26
C ARG A 162 3.46 -17.02 8.61
N TRP A 163 4.06 -15.96 9.14
CA TRP A 163 3.37 -14.69 9.42
C TRP A 163 2.71 -14.12 8.15
N LYS A 164 3.48 -13.92 7.09
CA LYS A 164 2.99 -13.46 5.80
C LYS A 164 1.88 -14.37 5.27
N ALA A 165 2.10 -15.68 5.29
CA ALA A 165 1.13 -16.66 4.78
C ALA A 165 -0.19 -16.59 5.54
N HIS A 166 -0.16 -16.45 6.88
CA HIS A 166 -1.35 -16.33 7.73
C HIS A 166 -2.17 -15.08 7.37
N HIS A 167 -1.54 -13.90 7.32
CA HIS A 167 -2.24 -12.66 7.00
C HIS A 167 -2.72 -12.59 5.55
N LEU A 168 -1.96 -13.16 4.62
CA LEU A 168 -2.38 -13.29 3.23
C LEU A 168 -3.60 -14.21 3.09
N ALA A 169 -3.66 -15.33 3.82
CA ALA A 169 -4.80 -16.23 3.83
C ALA A 169 -6.06 -15.50 4.30
N PHE A 170 -5.98 -14.73 5.38
CA PHE A 170 -7.10 -13.92 5.86
C PHE A 170 -7.61 -12.94 4.79
N CYS A 171 -6.72 -12.25 4.07
CA CYS A 171 -7.09 -11.34 3.00
C CYS A 171 -7.74 -12.05 1.79
N ARG A 172 -7.62 -13.37 1.68
CA ARG A 172 -8.16 -14.17 0.56
C ARG A 172 -9.46 -14.89 0.91
N GLU A 173 -9.74 -15.04 2.20
CA GLU A 173 -10.93 -15.75 2.67
C GLU A 173 -12.21 -14.96 2.37
N ALA A 174 -13.29 -15.71 2.08
CA ALA A 174 -14.61 -15.12 1.95
C ALA A 174 -15.11 -14.64 3.32
N PRO A 175 -15.70 -13.44 3.43
CA PRO A 175 -16.27 -12.96 4.66
C PRO A 175 -17.36 -13.92 5.16
N GLY A 176 -17.35 -14.21 6.47
CA GLY A 176 -18.45 -14.91 7.13
C GLY A 176 -18.41 -16.43 7.13
N ARG A 177 -17.61 -17.12 6.31
CA ARG A 177 -17.49 -18.60 6.27
C ARG A 177 -18.81 -19.34 6.65
N GLY A 178 -19.93 -18.96 5.99
CA GLY A 178 -21.24 -19.58 6.27
C GLY A 178 -21.99 -19.04 7.49
N ARG A 179 -21.46 -18.01 8.18
CA ARG A 179 -22.20 -17.24 9.20
C ARG A 179 -22.72 -15.95 8.59
N ALA A 180 -23.95 -15.58 8.95
CA ALA A 180 -24.49 -14.26 8.62
C ALA A 180 -23.57 -13.19 9.25
N LEU A 181 -23.09 -12.28 8.41
CA LEU A 181 -22.35 -11.12 8.92
C LEU A 181 -23.33 -10.19 9.62
N PRO A 182 -22.96 -9.63 10.78
CA PRO A 182 -23.75 -8.58 11.38
C PRO A 182 -23.89 -7.42 10.38
N ASP A 183 -25.12 -6.95 10.17
CA ASP A 183 -25.45 -5.94 9.18
C ASP A 183 -25.55 -4.52 9.82
N ASP A 184 -24.80 -4.30 10.90
CA ASP A 184 -24.68 -3.00 11.56
C ASP A 184 -23.42 -2.23 11.13
N ALA A 185 -23.45 -0.89 11.31
CA ALA A 185 -22.37 -0.01 10.90
C ALA A 185 -21.06 -0.24 11.70
N GLY A 186 -21.17 -0.59 12.98
CA GLY A 186 -20.02 -0.86 13.84
C GLY A 186 -19.31 -2.14 13.43
N ALA A 187 -20.04 -3.19 13.06
CA ALA A 187 -19.46 -4.42 12.55
C ALA A 187 -18.78 -4.20 11.19
N ALA A 188 -19.40 -3.45 10.29
CA ALA A 188 -18.80 -3.08 9.00
C ALA A 188 -17.47 -2.32 9.17
N TRP A 189 -17.46 -1.33 10.05
CA TRP A 189 -16.26 -0.57 10.37
C TRP A 189 -15.15 -1.46 10.93
N ARG A 190 -15.44 -2.27 11.95
CA ARG A 190 -14.48 -3.22 12.54
C ARG A 190 -13.96 -4.22 11.51
N HIS A 191 -14.83 -4.72 10.62
CA HIS A 191 -14.41 -5.61 9.53
C HIS A 191 -13.42 -4.89 8.61
N GLY A 192 -13.67 -3.63 8.26
CA GLY A 192 -12.74 -2.79 7.48
C GLY A 192 -11.39 -2.62 8.15
N LEU A 193 -11.36 -2.31 9.45
CA LEU A 193 -10.13 -2.19 10.23
C LEU A 193 -9.34 -3.51 10.24
N HIS A 194 -10.00 -4.64 10.52
CA HIS A 194 -9.35 -5.95 10.51
C HIS A 194 -8.77 -6.29 9.14
N LEU A 195 -9.53 -6.05 8.08
CA LEU A 195 -9.08 -6.27 6.71
C LEU A 195 -7.87 -5.38 6.37
N GLY A 196 -7.90 -4.10 6.79
CA GLY A 196 -6.79 -3.16 6.63
C GLY A 196 -5.53 -3.60 7.39
N LEU A 197 -5.66 -4.03 8.65
CA LEU A 197 -4.55 -4.51 9.46
C LEU A 197 -3.90 -5.76 8.85
N HIS A 198 -4.70 -6.77 8.49
CA HIS A 198 -4.17 -7.96 7.83
C HIS A 198 -3.51 -7.64 6.49
N CYS A 199 -4.06 -6.66 5.75
CA CYS A 199 -3.44 -6.15 4.56
C CYS A 199 -2.09 -5.52 4.85
N ALA A 200 -2.00 -4.58 5.80
CA ALA A 200 -0.76 -3.91 6.16
C ALA A 200 0.32 -4.91 6.58
N TYR A 201 -0.03 -5.90 7.41
CA TYR A 201 0.89 -6.95 7.81
C TYR A 201 1.34 -7.85 6.64
N SER A 202 0.42 -8.25 5.76
CA SER A 202 0.81 -9.08 4.61
C SER A 202 1.64 -8.32 3.57
N CYS A 203 1.45 -7.01 3.46
CA CYS A 203 2.14 -6.14 2.50
C CYS A 203 3.34 -5.40 3.10
N ALA A 204 3.67 -5.59 4.39
CA ALA A 204 4.73 -4.85 5.07
C ALA A 204 6.07 -4.86 4.31
N GLY A 205 6.52 -6.02 3.86
CA GLY A 205 7.74 -6.14 3.05
C GLY A 205 7.64 -5.40 1.72
N SER A 206 6.55 -5.56 0.99
CA SER A 206 6.33 -4.88 -0.29
C SER A 206 6.23 -3.36 -0.13
N THR A 207 5.60 -2.88 0.95
CA THR A 207 5.54 -1.46 1.28
C THR A 207 6.92 -0.91 1.67
N ALA A 208 7.72 -1.67 2.43
CA ALA A 208 9.10 -1.30 2.75
C ALA A 208 9.95 -1.15 1.48
N ILE A 209 9.78 -2.05 0.49
CA ILE A 209 10.46 -1.93 -0.82
C ILE A 209 10.11 -0.60 -1.49
N VAL A 210 8.83 -0.22 -1.55
CA VAL A 210 8.41 1.07 -2.14
C VAL A 210 9.02 2.26 -1.39
N LEU A 211 9.06 2.21 -0.05
CA LEU A 211 9.60 3.28 0.77
C LEU A 211 11.11 3.50 0.54
N VAL A 212 11.88 2.43 0.37
CA VAL A 212 13.35 2.51 0.25
C VAL A 212 13.84 2.65 -1.20
N LEU A 213 13.13 2.06 -2.18
CA LEU A 213 13.49 2.21 -3.61
C LEU A 213 12.98 3.54 -4.21
N GLY A 214 12.07 4.21 -3.52
CA GLY A 214 11.51 5.49 -3.95
C GLY A 214 10.00 5.42 -4.13
N MET A 215 9.31 6.09 -3.21
CA MET A 215 7.85 6.21 -3.26
C MET A 215 7.34 7.13 -4.38
N MET A 216 8.26 7.80 -5.11
CA MET A 216 7.97 8.61 -6.29
C MET A 216 8.27 7.88 -7.60
N ASP A 217 8.87 6.69 -7.55
CA ASP A 217 9.10 5.89 -8.75
C ASP A 217 7.83 5.12 -9.13
N LEU A 218 7.17 5.60 -10.19
CA LEU A 218 5.95 4.98 -10.72
C LEU A 218 6.17 3.54 -11.18
N ARG A 219 7.38 3.16 -11.60
CA ARG A 219 7.70 1.80 -12.04
C ARG A 219 7.73 0.86 -10.83
N VAL A 220 8.41 1.26 -9.76
CA VAL A 220 8.44 0.52 -8.50
C VAL A 220 7.03 0.35 -7.95
N MET A 221 6.24 1.43 -7.92
CA MET A 221 4.84 1.37 -7.47
C MET A 221 3.99 0.43 -8.32
N ALA A 222 4.11 0.49 -9.65
CA ALA A 222 3.34 -0.37 -10.56
C ALA A 222 3.72 -1.85 -10.37
N VAL A 223 5.00 -2.18 -10.29
CA VAL A 223 5.50 -3.55 -10.06
C VAL A 223 5.01 -4.08 -8.71
N VAL A 224 5.13 -3.29 -7.65
CA VAL A 224 4.68 -3.70 -6.31
C VAL A 224 3.16 -3.85 -6.25
N THR A 225 2.41 -2.97 -6.90
CA THR A 225 0.94 -3.08 -7.03
C THR A 225 0.54 -4.37 -7.73
N ALA A 226 1.19 -4.67 -8.86
CA ALA A 226 0.96 -5.91 -9.60
C ALA A 226 1.30 -7.15 -8.74
N ALA A 227 2.43 -7.11 -8.02
CA ALA A 227 2.85 -8.18 -7.13
C ALA A 227 1.82 -8.43 -6.02
N ILE A 228 1.40 -7.39 -5.29
CA ILE A 228 0.38 -7.49 -4.22
C ILE A 228 -0.95 -8.01 -4.77
N THR A 229 -1.36 -7.51 -5.93
CA THR A 229 -2.61 -7.93 -6.58
C THR A 229 -2.52 -9.40 -6.99
N ALA A 230 -1.40 -9.84 -7.58
CA ALA A 230 -1.18 -11.22 -7.97
C ALA A 230 -1.18 -12.17 -6.75
N GLU A 231 -0.49 -11.83 -5.65
CA GLU A 231 -0.49 -12.61 -4.41
C GLU A 231 -1.90 -12.84 -3.86
N ARG A 232 -2.77 -11.84 -3.99
CA ARG A 232 -4.13 -11.88 -3.43
C ARG A 232 -5.13 -12.55 -4.32
N LEU A 233 -5.03 -12.37 -5.63
CA LEU A 233 -6.03 -12.84 -6.58
C LEU A 233 -5.67 -14.18 -7.21
N ALA A 234 -4.39 -14.52 -7.34
CA ALA A 234 -3.98 -15.79 -7.94
C ALA A 234 -4.45 -16.99 -7.09
N PRO A 235 -4.88 -18.12 -7.70
CA PRO A 235 -5.30 -19.32 -6.98
C PRO A 235 -4.23 -19.83 -6.01
N ALA A 236 -2.96 -19.77 -6.40
CA ALA A 236 -1.80 -20.21 -5.62
C ALA A 236 -1.02 -19.03 -5.00
N GLY A 237 -1.69 -18.10 -4.30
CA GLY A 237 -1.10 -16.85 -3.80
C GLY A 237 0.17 -17.03 -2.98
N VAL A 238 0.30 -18.11 -2.17
CA VAL A 238 1.53 -18.39 -1.42
C VAL A 238 2.70 -18.74 -2.34
N ARG A 239 2.45 -19.44 -3.45
CA ARG A 239 3.51 -19.72 -4.45
C ARG A 239 3.93 -18.43 -5.16
N VAL A 240 2.97 -17.58 -5.51
CA VAL A 240 3.24 -16.25 -6.09
C VAL A 240 4.06 -15.40 -5.12
N ALA A 241 3.71 -15.35 -3.83
CA ALA A 241 4.47 -14.65 -2.82
C ALA A 241 5.92 -15.15 -2.74
N ARG A 242 6.14 -16.47 -2.78
CA ARG A 242 7.49 -17.07 -2.79
C ARG A 242 8.28 -16.69 -4.05
N ALA A 243 7.65 -16.69 -5.23
CA ALA A 243 8.29 -16.27 -6.47
C ALA A 243 8.72 -14.78 -6.39
N ILE A 244 7.86 -13.91 -5.88
CA ILE A 244 8.18 -12.51 -5.61
C ILE A 244 9.33 -12.41 -4.60
N GLY A 245 9.35 -13.27 -3.58
CA GLY A 245 10.44 -13.37 -2.61
C GLY A 245 11.79 -13.68 -3.26
N VAL A 246 11.84 -14.64 -4.22
CA VAL A 246 13.07 -14.93 -4.98
C VAL A 246 13.58 -13.70 -5.72
N VAL A 247 12.68 -13.00 -6.43
CA VAL A 247 13.03 -11.78 -7.18
C VAL A 247 13.54 -10.70 -6.23
N ALA A 248 12.86 -10.47 -5.10
CA ALA A 248 13.27 -9.47 -4.12
C ALA A 248 14.63 -9.82 -3.49
N ILE A 249 14.89 -11.09 -3.15
CA ILE A 249 16.18 -11.55 -2.63
C ILE A 249 17.28 -11.29 -3.66
N GLY A 250 17.08 -11.69 -4.92
CA GLY A 250 18.04 -11.44 -5.99
C GLY A 250 18.32 -9.94 -6.20
N THR A 251 17.27 -9.12 -6.20
CA THR A 251 17.39 -7.65 -6.30
C THR A 251 18.16 -7.09 -5.12
N GLY A 252 17.84 -7.51 -3.88
CA GLY A 252 18.52 -7.04 -2.67
C GLY A 252 20.01 -7.36 -2.67
N LEU A 253 20.37 -8.60 -3.04
CA LEU A 253 21.77 -9.02 -3.19
C LEU A 253 22.49 -8.20 -4.28
N PHE A 254 21.86 -7.99 -5.42
CA PHE A 254 22.42 -7.17 -6.50
C PHE A 254 22.69 -5.73 -6.04
N LEU A 255 21.76 -5.11 -5.32
CA LEU A 255 21.93 -3.76 -4.80
C LEU A 255 23.06 -3.67 -3.78
N ILE A 256 23.21 -4.67 -2.89
CA ILE A 256 24.31 -4.72 -1.91
C ILE A 256 25.66 -4.82 -2.61
N VAL A 257 25.79 -5.73 -3.59
CA VAL A 257 27.06 -5.90 -4.32
C VAL A 257 27.43 -4.68 -5.14
N ARG A 258 26.44 -3.95 -5.66
CA ARG A 258 26.68 -2.75 -6.46
C ARG A 258 26.94 -1.49 -5.62
N GLY A 259 26.47 -1.50 -4.37
CA GLY A 259 26.64 -0.36 -3.44
C GLY A 259 27.88 -0.46 -2.54
N GLY A 260 28.58 -1.60 -2.51
CA GLY A 260 29.86 -1.80 -1.85
C GLY A 260 31.02 -1.74 -2.84
#